data_bd0fefd3f80cba44a54e4797de5e5102
#
_entry.id   bd0fefd3f80cba44a54e4797de5e5102
#
_cell.length_a   1.000
_cell.length_b   1.000
_cell.length_c   1.000
_cell.angle_alpha   90.00
_cell.angle_beta   90.00
_cell.angle_gamma   90.00
#
_symmetry.space_group_name_H-M   'P 1'
#
loop_
_entity.id
_entity.type
_entity.pdbx_description
1 polymer ?
#
loop_
_entity_poly.entity_id
_entity_poly.type
_entity_poly.pdbx_seq_one_letter_code
_entity_poly.pdbx_strand_id
1 'polypeptide(L)'
;MNCEKCAEQGDYGMNPYVVNVEQGTIQNRNYRRAVWTGCYLQMTVMSISACEETGPEFHRDMDQYIRVEQGNAIVKVGRCRKCMDLQESMCRGDAVFVPSGNWHNIINIGKLPLKLSVIYAPPHYRKGTVNQTKADDLHR
;
A
#
# COMPACT_ATOMS: atom_id res chain seq x y z
N MET A 1 17.66 9.35 -17.94
CA MET A 1 16.28 8.90 -17.73
C MET A 1 15.50 10.00 -17.06
N ASN A 2 14.38 10.34 -17.62
CA ASN A 2 13.59 11.45 -17.10
C ASN A 2 12.70 10.98 -15.95
N CYS A 3 12.82 11.59 -14.78
CA CYS A 3 11.99 11.27 -13.62
C CYS A 3 10.48 11.45 -13.89
N GLU A 4 10.13 12.24 -14.88
CA GLU A 4 8.73 12.44 -15.25
C GLU A 4 8.05 11.13 -15.67
N LYS A 5 8.81 10.21 -16.25
CA LYS A 5 8.26 8.91 -16.65
C LYS A 5 7.84 8.05 -15.47
N CYS A 6 8.42 8.27 -14.30
CA CYS A 6 8.06 7.54 -13.11
C CYS A 6 6.70 7.99 -12.56
N ALA A 7 6.25 9.17 -12.93
CA ALA A 7 4.97 9.73 -12.51
C ALA A 7 3.83 9.40 -13.49
N GLU A 8 4.14 8.84 -14.65
CA GLU A 8 3.12 8.46 -15.61
C GLU A 8 2.20 7.40 -15.03
N GLN A 9 0.91 7.58 -15.26
CA GLN A 9 -0.11 6.68 -14.77
C GLN A 9 -0.14 5.42 -15.60
N GLY A 10 0.15 4.28 -15.00
CA GLY A 10 0.10 3.02 -15.69
C GLY A 10 0.60 1.87 -14.83
N ASP A 11 0.20 0.68 -15.19
CA ASP A 11 0.66 -0.56 -14.60
C ASP A 11 1.63 -1.19 -15.61
N TYR A 12 2.89 -1.24 -15.26
CA TYR A 12 3.97 -1.65 -16.15
C TYR A 12 4.27 -3.15 -16.15
N GLY A 13 3.50 -3.92 -15.39
CA GLY A 13 3.59 -5.38 -15.44
C GLY A 13 3.12 -5.90 -16.82
N MET A 14 3.63 -7.00 -17.29
CA MET A 14 4.58 -7.94 -16.67
C MET A 14 6.00 -7.72 -17.18
N ASN A 15 6.29 -6.57 -17.76
CA ASN A 15 7.59 -6.28 -18.32
C ASN A 15 8.57 -5.93 -17.19
N PRO A 16 9.87 -6.23 -17.40
CA PRO A 16 10.88 -5.74 -16.48
C PRO A 16 10.77 -4.22 -16.34
N TYR A 17 10.85 -3.72 -15.12
CA TYR A 17 10.60 -2.31 -14.86
C TYR A 17 11.43 -1.83 -13.68
N VAL A 18 12.08 -0.66 -13.85
CA VAL A 18 12.86 0.00 -12.80
C VAL A 18 12.12 1.27 -12.41
N VAL A 19 11.90 1.45 -11.13
CA VAL A 19 11.17 2.60 -10.61
C VAL A 19 11.84 3.12 -9.34
N ASN A 20 11.83 4.43 -9.18
CA ASN A 20 12.17 5.03 -7.88
C ASN A 20 10.93 4.92 -7.01
N VAL A 21 10.92 3.93 -6.12
CA VAL A 21 9.74 3.61 -5.32
C VAL A 21 9.35 4.75 -4.40
N GLU A 22 10.30 5.37 -3.70
CA GLU A 22 10.01 6.49 -2.82
C GLU A 22 9.37 7.64 -3.58
N GLN A 23 10.00 8.09 -4.66
CA GLN A 23 9.52 9.22 -5.43
C GLN A 23 8.15 8.93 -6.06
N GLY A 24 8.00 7.77 -6.68
CA GLY A 24 6.74 7.39 -7.31
C GLY A 24 5.60 7.27 -6.31
N THR A 25 5.90 6.79 -5.11
CA THR A 25 4.90 6.68 -4.05
C THR A 25 4.48 8.05 -3.50
N ILE A 26 5.46 8.93 -3.26
CA ILE A 26 5.18 10.26 -2.72
C ILE A 26 4.37 11.09 -3.72
N GLN A 27 4.64 10.96 -5.01
CA GLN A 27 3.93 11.70 -6.06
C GLN A 27 2.50 11.18 -6.30
N ASN A 28 2.20 9.97 -5.89
CA ASN A 28 0.87 9.40 -6.08
C ASN A 28 -0.17 10.13 -5.22
N ARG A 29 -1.25 10.58 -5.85
CA ARG A 29 -2.38 11.25 -5.19
C ARG A 29 -3.61 10.36 -5.08
N ASN A 30 -3.59 9.20 -5.69
CA ASN A 30 -4.71 8.28 -5.62
C ASN A 30 -4.70 7.53 -4.29
N TYR A 31 -5.88 7.17 -3.80
CA TYR A 31 -5.94 6.30 -2.64
C TYR A 31 -5.14 5.03 -2.89
N ARG A 32 -5.30 4.42 -4.06
CA ARG A 32 -4.52 3.24 -4.46
C ARG A 32 -4.32 3.23 -5.98
N ARG A 33 -3.12 2.90 -6.40
CA ARG A 33 -2.80 2.71 -7.81
C ARG A 33 -1.88 1.51 -7.96
N ALA A 34 -2.23 0.58 -8.84
CA ALA A 34 -1.36 -0.53 -9.19
C ALA A 34 -0.25 -0.01 -10.11
N VAL A 35 1.00 -0.28 -9.73
CA VAL A 35 2.18 0.18 -10.47
C VAL A 35 2.76 -0.95 -11.32
N TRP A 36 2.77 -2.15 -10.78
CA TRP A 36 3.32 -3.30 -11.47
C TRP A 36 2.61 -4.57 -11.01
N THR A 37 2.11 -5.34 -11.96
CA THR A 37 1.39 -6.59 -11.69
C THR A 37 2.04 -7.71 -12.47
N GLY A 38 2.64 -8.66 -11.75
CA GLY A 38 3.26 -9.85 -12.33
C GLY A 38 2.48 -11.11 -12.01
N CYS A 39 3.09 -12.25 -12.28
CA CYS A 39 2.47 -13.54 -11.98
C CYS A 39 2.39 -13.83 -10.50
N TYR A 40 3.39 -13.40 -9.73
CA TYR A 40 3.55 -13.82 -8.33
C TYR A 40 3.65 -12.67 -7.34
N LEU A 41 3.70 -11.44 -7.83
CA LEU A 41 3.63 -10.29 -6.94
C LEU A 41 3.02 -9.08 -7.65
N GLN A 42 2.58 -8.13 -6.84
CA GLN A 42 2.02 -6.87 -7.33
C GLN A 42 2.47 -5.75 -6.43
N MET A 43 2.84 -4.61 -7.01
CA MET A 43 3.09 -3.40 -6.24
C MET A 43 1.99 -2.39 -6.48
N THR A 44 1.44 -1.86 -5.39
CA THR A 44 0.56 -0.70 -5.42
C THR A 44 1.18 0.42 -4.60
N VAL A 45 0.73 1.63 -4.85
CA VAL A 45 1.07 2.80 -4.05
C VAL A 45 -0.21 3.41 -3.52
N MET A 46 -0.15 3.96 -2.30
CA MET A 46 -1.31 4.49 -1.61
C MET A 46 -1.05 5.88 -1.06
N SER A 47 -2.10 6.68 -1.01
CA SER A 47 -2.12 7.97 -0.31
C SER A 47 -3.32 7.98 0.63
N ILE A 48 -3.07 8.10 1.93
CA ILE A 48 -4.11 8.12 2.96
C ILE A 48 -4.11 9.49 3.60
N SER A 49 -5.24 10.17 3.54
CA SER A 49 -5.37 11.52 4.08
C SER A 49 -5.16 11.56 5.59
N ALA A 50 -4.80 12.74 6.11
CA ALA A 50 -4.66 12.94 7.55
C ALA A 50 -5.95 12.56 8.26
N CYS A 51 -5.83 11.98 9.44
CA CYS A 51 -6.94 11.52 10.29
C CYS A 51 -7.74 10.36 9.71
N GLU A 52 -7.25 9.73 8.63
CA GLU A 52 -7.91 8.57 8.03
C GLU A 52 -7.10 7.30 8.25
N GLU A 53 -7.72 6.18 7.93
CA GLU A 53 -7.13 4.86 8.07
C GLU A 53 -7.64 3.96 6.93
N THR A 54 -6.96 2.85 6.69
CA THR A 54 -7.45 1.85 5.73
C THR A 54 -8.71 1.19 6.23
N GLY A 55 -8.87 1.10 7.55
CA GLY A 55 -9.84 0.24 8.19
C GLY A 55 -9.30 -1.19 8.29
N PRO A 56 -9.94 -2.03 9.10
CA PRO A 56 -9.51 -3.42 9.22
C PRO A 56 -9.65 -4.16 7.90
N GLU A 57 -8.58 -4.82 7.48
CA GLU A 57 -8.53 -5.60 6.24
C GLU A 57 -8.01 -7.00 6.55
N PHE A 58 -8.48 -7.97 5.78
CA PHE A 58 -8.08 -9.37 5.92
C PHE A 58 -7.83 -9.99 4.55
N HIS A 59 -6.68 -10.64 4.42
CA HIS A 59 -6.31 -11.35 3.19
C HIS A 59 -5.90 -12.77 3.55
N ARG A 60 -6.65 -13.73 3.01
CA ARG A 60 -6.43 -15.15 3.30
C ARG A 60 -5.29 -15.76 2.49
N ASP A 61 -5.16 -15.33 1.25
CA ASP A 61 -4.39 -16.06 0.25
C ASP A 61 -3.14 -15.32 -0.23
N MET A 62 -2.67 -14.34 0.54
CA MET A 62 -1.49 -13.59 0.16
C MET A 62 -0.74 -13.04 1.37
N ASP A 63 0.56 -12.90 1.20
CA ASP A 63 1.38 -12.13 2.11
C ASP A 63 1.44 -10.69 1.61
N GLN A 64 1.70 -9.76 2.51
CA GLN A 64 1.71 -8.35 2.20
C GLN A 64 2.89 -7.67 2.88
N TYR A 65 3.53 -6.77 2.14
CA TYR A 65 4.63 -5.94 2.63
C TYR A 65 4.20 -4.49 2.45
N ILE A 66 4.20 -3.71 3.52
CA ILE A 66 3.77 -2.30 3.49
C ILE A 66 4.91 -1.45 4.03
N ARG A 67 5.36 -0.50 3.22
CA ARG A 67 6.45 0.40 3.59
C ARG A 67 5.97 1.84 3.59
N VAL A 68 6.38 2.60 4.60
CA VAL A 68 6.09 4.04 4.68
C VAL A 68 7.15 4.81 3.90
N GLU A 69 6.72 5.58 2.92
CA GLU A 69 7.60 6.46 2.16
C GLU A 69 7.50 7.91 2.63
N GLN A 70 6.40 8.31 3.22
CA GLN A 70 6.18 9.62 3.80
C GLN A 70 5.10 9.54 4.87
N GLY A 71 5.31 10.25 5.98
CA GLY A 71 4.31 10.40 7.03
C GLY A 71 4.54 9.50 8.22
N ASN A 72 3.57 9.47 9.11
CA ASN A 72 3.61 8.72 10.36
C ASN A 72 2.33 7.92 10.52
N ALA A 73 2.49 6.66 10.90
CA ALA A 73 1.38 5.74 11.00
C ALA A 73 1.47 4.90 12.27
N ILE A 74 0.35 4.33 12.65
CA ILE A 74 0.29 3.17 13.55
C ILE A 74 -0.25 2.01 12.73
N VAL A 75 0.44 0.88 12.81
CA VAL A 75 -0.02 -0.37 12.23
C VAL A 75 -0.52 -1.30 13.33
N LYS A 76 -1.64 -1.94 13.06
CA LYS A 76 -2.20 -2.97 13.93
C LYS A 76 -2.31 -4.26 13.13
N VAL A 77 -1.85 -5.37 13.69
CA VAL A 77 -1.89 -6.68 13.05
C VAL A 77 -2.26 -7.75 14.08
N GLY A 78 -3.08 -8.71 13.67
CA GLY A 78 -3.44 -9.81 14.52
C GLY A 78 -4.33 -10.83 13.82
N ARG A 79 -4.62 -11.92 14.51
CA ARG A 79 -5.33 -13.05 13.91
C ARG A 79 -6.83 -12.87 13.86
N CYS A 80 -7.38 -11.95 14.64
CA CYS A 80 -8.80 -11.64 14.57
C CYS A 80 -8.99 -10.13 14.57
N ARG A 81 -10.15 -9.67 14.10
CA ARG A 81 -10.43 -8.26 13.96
C ARG A 81 -10.32 -7.51 15.29
N LYS A 82 -10.69 -8.16 16.39
CA LYS A 82 -10.65 -7.56 17.73
C LYS A 82 -9.36 -7.87 18.48
N CYS A 83 -8.48 -8.69 17.91
CA CYS A 83 -7.23 -9.08 18.56
C CYS A 83 -6.02 -8.80 17.69
N MET A 84 -5.97 -7.57 17.18
CA MET A 84 -4.77 -7.06 16.50
C MET A 84 -3.79 -6.56 17.56
N ASP A 85 -3.07 -7.52 18.16
CA ASP A 85 -2.23 -7.26 19.33
C ASP A 85 -0.89 -6.62 19.00
N LEU A 86 -0.36 -6.86 17.80
CA LEU A 86 0.80 -6.13 17.36
C LEU A 86 0.37 -4.71 17.03
N GLN A 87 0.92 -3.73 17.73
CA GLN A 87 0.65 -2.32 17.49
C GLN A 87 1.97 -1.56 17.55
N GLU A 88 2.38 -1.02 16.42
CA GLU A 88 3.66 -0.37 16.28
C GLU A 88 3.51 0.94 15.52
N SER A 89 4.33 1.93 15.88
CA SER A 89 4.44 3.14 15.08
C SER A 89 5.38 2.92 13.91
N MET A 90 5.09 3.57 12.79
CA MET A 90 5.89 3.50 11.58
C MET A 90 6.15 4.90 11.05
N CYS A 91 7.37 5.15 10.63
CA CYS A 91 7.73 6.37 9.93
C CYS A 91 8.51 6.01 8.66
N ARG A 92 8.94 7.02 7.92
CA ARG A 92 9.65 6.84 6.65
C ARG A 92 10.74 5.77 6.77
N GLY A 93 10.71 4.81 5.88
CA GLY A 93 11.67 3.72 5.82
C GLY A 93 11.27 2.48 6.61
N ASP A 94 10.27 2.56 7.47
CA ASP A 94 9.77 1.40 8.20
C ASP A 94 8.84 0.58 7.31
N ALA A 95 8.86 -0.72 7.50
CA ALA A 95 7.96 -1.63 6.81
C ALA A 95 7.37 -2.64 7.76
N VAL A 96 6.17 -3.09 7.45
CA VAL A 96 5.50 -4.17 8.14
C VAL A 96 5.25 -5.33 7.17
N PHE A 97 5.47 -6.54 7.67
CA PHE A 97 5.13 -7.77 6.95
C PHE A 97 3.85 -8.32 7.57
N VAL A 98 2.83 -8.48 6.75
CA VAL A 98 1.54 -9.01 7.18
C VAL A 98 1.36 -10.40 6.56
N PRO A 99 1.48 -11.47 7.35
CA PRO A 99 1.29 -12.83 6.82
C PRO A 99 -0.16 -13.05 6.41
N SER A 100 -0.38 -13.94 5.45
CA SER A 100 -1.72 -14.37 5.10
C SER A 100 -2.47 -14.84 6.35
N GLY A 101 -3.77 -14.61 6.38
CA GLY A 101 -4.59 -15.01 7.53
C GLY A 101 -4.55 -14.06 8.71
N ASN A 102 -3.96 -12.88 8.55
CA ASN A 102 -3.95 -11.86 9.60
C ASN A 102 -4.78 -10.66 9.19
N TRP A 103 -5.46 -10.09 10.18
CA TRP A 103 -6.10 -8.79 10.06
C TRP A 103 -5.06 -7.70 10.22
N HIS A 104 -5.23 -6.60 9.53
CA HIS A 104 -4.37 -5.44 9.71
C HIS A 104 -5.14 -4.14 9.49
N ASN A 105 -4.60 -3.05 10.03
CA ASN A 105 -5.14 -1.70 9.86
C ASN A 105 -3.97 -0.72 9.91
N ILE A 106 -3.95 0.21 8.97
CA ILE A 106 -2.95 1.29 8.94
C ILE A 106 -3.67 2.60 9.21
N ILE A 107 -3.22 3.32 10.23
CA ILE A 107 -3.84 4.57 10.69
C ILE A 107 -2.86 5.71 10.46
N ASN A 108 -3.27 6.73 9.72
CA ASN A 108 -2.46 7.94 9.57
C ASN A 108 -2.60 8.79 10.84
N ILE A 109 -1.51 8.92 11.59
CA ILE A 109 -1.47 9.71 12.83
C ILE A 109 -0.78 11.06 12.64
N GLY A 110 -0.34 11.38 11.42
CA GLY A 110 0.33 12.63 11.10
C GLY A 110 -0.60 13.67 10.49
N LYS A 111 -0.01 14.80 10.14
CA LYS A 111 -0.73 15.92 9.51
C LYS A 111 -0.64 15.90 7.99
N LEU A 112 0.33 15.19 7.44
CA LEU A 112 0.54 15.05 6.00
C LEU A 112 -0.14 13.78 5.49
N PRO A 113 -0.43 13.71 4.18
CA PRO A 113 -0.84 12.43 3.61
C PRO A 113 0.19 11.34 3.88
N LEU A 114 -0.28 10.18 4.28
CA LEU A 114 0.55 9.00 4.48
C LEU A 114 0.75 8.32 3.14
N LYS A 115 1.99 8.17 2.73
CA LYS A 115 2.35 7.58 1.45
C LYS A 115 2.96 6.20 1.67
N LEU A 116 2.33 5.20 1.11
CA LEU A 116 2.71 3.79 1.30
C LEU A 116 3.02 3.14 -0.04
N SER A 117 4.08 2.33 -0.07
CA SER A 117 4.29 1.36 -1.13
C SER A 117 3.94 -0.02 -0.58
N VAL A 118 3.20 -0.80 -1.35
CA VAL A 118 2.62 -2.06 -0.88
C VAL A 118 2.92 -3.15 -1.90
N ILE A 119 3.42 -4.28 -1.42
CA ILE A 119 3.64 -5.48 -2.23
C ILE A 119 2.66 -6.56 -1.77
N TYR A 120 1.95 -7.13 -2.72
CA TYR A 120 1.10 -8.30 -2.53
C TYR A 120 1.71 -9.50 -3.23
N ALA A 121 1.76 -10.62 -2.58
CA ALA A 121 2.27 -11.86 -3.16
C ALA A 121 1.34 -13.01 -2.79
N PRO A 122 0.56 -13.53 -3.73
CA PRO A 122 0.40 -13.13 -5.14
C PRO A 122 -0.39 -11.83 -5.33
N PRO A 123 -0.57 -11.36 -6.58
CA PRO A 123 -1.35 -10.16 -6.86
C PRO A 123 -2.78 -10.24 -6.30
N HIS A 124 -3.25 -9.13 -5.78
CA HIS A 124 -4.59 -9.03 -5.20
C HIS A 124 -5.56 -8.22 -6.07
N TYR A 125 -5.09 -7.12 -6.59
CA TYR A 125 -5.92 -6.23 -7.40
C TYR A 125 -5.79 -6.56 -8.88
N ARG A 126 -6.81 -6.18 -9.64
CA ARG A 126 -6.75 -6.29 -11.09
C ARG A 126 -5.62 -5.39 -11.61
N LYS A 127 -4.89 -5.86 -12.63
CA LYS A 127 -3.88 -5.06 -13.31
C LYS A 127 -4.48 -3.72 -13.73
N GLY A 128 -3.74 -2.64 -13.48
CA GLY A 128 -4.16 -1.30 -13.87
C GLY A 128 -5.16 -0.64 -12.92
N THR A 129 -5.44 -1.24 -11.76
CA THR A 129 -6.36 -0.66 -10.78
C THR A 129 -5.93 0.73 -10.37
N VAL A 130 -6.86 1.69 -10.45
CA VAL A 130 -6.70 3.04 -9.93
C VAL A 130 -7.96 3.39 -9.14
N ASN A 131 -7.79 3.60 -7.84
CA ASN A 131 -8.85 4.06 -6.95
C ASN A 131 -8.51 5.46 -6.49
N GLN A 132 -9.23 6.47 -6.96
CA GLN A 132 -8.94 7.86 -6.63
C GLN A 132 -9.22 8.14 -5.17
N THR A 133 -10.26 7.53 -4.62
CA THR A 133 -10.67 7.69 -3.23
C THR A 133 -10.79 6.33 -2.54
N LYS A 134 -10.83 6.37 -1.21
CA LYS A 134 -11.05 5.16 -0.42
C LYS A 134 -12.38 4.49 -0.76
N ALA A 135 -13.40 5.27 -1.07
CA ALA A 135 -14.71 4.74 -1.45
C ALA A 135 -14.67 3.90 -2.72
N ASP A 136 -13.71 4.15 -3.61
CA ASP A 136 -13.53 3.38 -4.84
C ASP A 136 -12.89 2.03 -4.59
N ASP A 137 -12.26 1.84 -3.44
CA ASP A 137 -11.52 0.61 -3.11
C ASP A 137 -12.50 -0.42 -2.53
N LEU A 138 -13.19 -1.13 -3.42
CA LEU A 138 -14.25 -2.07 -3.06
C LEU A 138 -13.75 -3.46 -2.68
N HIS A 139 -12.47 -3.74 -2.90
CA HIS A 139 -11.88 -5.07 -2.69
C HIS A 139 -10.95 -5.07 -1.49
N ARG A 140 -11.53 -5.08 -0.35
CA ARG A 140 -10.78 -5.11 0.91
C ARG A 140 -10.63 -6.49 1.48
#